data_7b622e3995b651580e539627aece631b
#
_entry.id   7b622e3995b651580e539627aece631b
#
_cell.length_a   1.000
_cell.length_b   1.000
_cell.length_c   1.000
_cell.angle_alpha   90.00
_cell.angle_beta   90.00
_cell.angle_gamma   90.00
#
_symmetry.space_group_name_H-M   'P 1'
#
loop_
_entity.id
_entity.type
_entity.pdbx_description
1 polymer ?
#
loop_
_entity_poly.entity_id
_entity_poly.type
_entity_poly.pdbx_seq_one_letter_code
_entity_poly.pdbx_strand_id
1 'polypeptide(L)'
;VPKPYPREFRDDVVRVARARESGVTLAQIARDFGVHEMTLTKWLRQAAVDDGERPGTSTSESAELREANRRIRLLEQENEVLRRATA
;
A
#
# COMPACT_ATOMS: atom_id res chain seq x y z
N VAL A 1 -7.18 13.19 -13.62
CA VAL A 1 -6.53 12.50 -12.50
C VAL A 1 -5.84 11.25 -13.04
N PRO A 2 -4.53 11.10 -12.82
CA PRO A 2 -3.86 9.89 -13.30
C PRO A 2 -4.44 8.66 -12.60
N LYS A 3 -4.70 7.63 -13.38
CA LYS A 3 -5.17 6.35 -12.84
C LYS A 3 -4.03 5.68 -12.08
N PRO A 4 -4.30 5.07 -10.93
CA PRO A 4 -3.27 4.29 -10.25
C PRO A 4 -2.83 3.13 -11.13
N TYR A 5 -1.55 2.77 -11.04
CA TYR A 5 -1.02 1.64 -11.79
C TYR A 5 -1.64 0.34 -11.30
N PRO A 6 -1.91 -0.63 -12.20
CA PRO A 6 -2.39 -1.95 -11.79
C PRO A 6 -1.40 -2.62 -10.84
N ARG A 7 -1.92 -3.40 -9.90
CA ARG A 7 -1.09 -4.11 -8.92
C ARG A 7 -0.07 -5.03 -9.59
N GLU A 8 -0.49 -5.74 -10.62
CA GLU A 8 0.37 -6.64 -11.37
C GLU A 8 1.55 -5.91 -11.99
N PHE A 9 1.29 -4.73 -12.53
CA PHE A 9 2.35 -3.89 -13.09
C PHE A 9 3.34 -3.46 -12.01
N ARG A 10 2.85 -3.01 -10.85
CA ARG A 10 3.71 -2.64 -9.73
C ARG A 10 4.58 -3.80 -9.27
N ASP A 11 3.98 -4.97 -9.14
CA ASP A 11 4.69 -6.16 -8.69
C ASP A 11 5.80 -6.54 -9.67
N ASP A 12 5.53 -6.43 -10.97
CA ASP A 12 6.54 -6.70 -12.00
C ASP A 12 7.70 -5.72 -11.95
N VAL A 13 7.39 -4.43 -11.83
CA VAL A 13 8.43 -3.38 -11.74
C VAL A 13 9.29 -3.57 -10.49
N VAL A 14 8.67 -3.86 -9.35
CA VAL A 14 9.39 -4.13 -8.11
C VAL A 14 10.29 -5.34 -8.24
N ARG A 15 9.79 -6.41 -8.86
CA ARG A 15 10.59 -7.63 -9.07
C ARG A 15 11.81 -7.35 -9.91
N VAL A 16 11.66 -6.63 -11.00
CA VAL A 16 12.79 -6.26 -11.88
C VAL A 16 13.78 -5.38 -11.14
N ALA A 17 13.28 -4.41 -10.37
CA ALA A 17 14.13 -3.50 -9.61
C ALA A 17 14.94 -4.22 -8.53
N ARG A 18 14.35 -5.21 -7.86
CA ARG A 18 15.05 -6.01 -6.84
C ARG A 18 16.09 -6.93 -7.44
N ALA A 19 15.84 -7.42 -8.66
CA ALA A 19 16.74 -8.33 -9.35
C ALA A 19 17.79 -7.60 -10.20
N ARG A 20 17.81 -6.25 -10.17
CA ARG A 20 18.73 -5.48 -10.99
C ARG A 20 20.19 -5.80 -10.66
N GLU A 21 21.01 -5.76 -11.70
CA GLU A 21 22.45 -5.96 -11.55
C GLU A 21 23.11 -4.75 -10.91
N SER A 22 24.27 -5.00 -10.33
CA SER A 22 25.16 -3.97 -9.82
C SER A 22 25.50 -2.98 -10.94
N GLY A 23 25.25 -1.70 -10.74
CA GLY A 23 25.48 -0.68 -11.76
C GLY A 23 24.22 -0.19 -12.47
N VAL A 24 23.10 -0.91 -12.35
CA VAL A 24 21.80 -0.44 -12.85
C VAL A 24 21.13 0.39 -11.76
N THR A 25 20.74 1.61 -12.08
CA THR A 25 20.13 2.53 -11.10
C THR A 25 18.60 2.39 -11.11
N LEU A 26 17.99 2.78 -10.00
CA LEU A 26 16.53 2.83 -9.91
C LEU A 26 15.94 3.85 -10.91
N ALA A 27 16.65 4.95 -11.15
CA ALA A 27 16.23 5.96 -12.13
C ALA A 27 16.13 5.34 -13.53
N GLN A 28 17.07 4.49 -13.88
CA GLN A 28 17.08 3.81 -15.18
C GLN A 28 15.88 2.85 -15.32
N ILE A 29 15.62 2.05 -14.31
CA ILE A 29 14.48 1.13 -14.30
C ILE A 29 13.16 1.90 -14.35
N ALA A 30 13.04 2.97 -13.57
CA ALA A 30 11.84 3.81 -13.59
C ALA A 30 11.59 4.39 -14.99
N ARG A 31 12.65 4.83 -15.65
CA ARG A 31 12.57 5.36 -17.02
C ARG A 31 12.13 4.28 -18.01
N ASP A 32 12.68 3.09 -17.88
CA ASP A 32 12.36 1.97 -18.78
C ASP A 32 10.89 1.55 -18.69
N PHE A 33 10.31 1.64 -17.50
CA PHE A 33 8.90 1.31 -17.28
C PHE A 33 7.97 2.51 -17.37
N GLY A 34 8.51 3.71 -17.58
CA GLY A 34 7.69 4.91 -17.70
C GLY A 34 7.07 5.39 -16.39
N VAL A 35 7.71 5.11 -15.25
CA VAL A 35 7.26 5.56 -13.94
C VAL A 35 8.27 6.56 -13.36
N HIS A 36 7.80 7.36 -12.42
CA HIS A 36 8.68 8.30 -11.73
C HIS A 36 9.56 7.54 -10.71
N GLU A 37 10.80 7.97 -10.59
CA GLU A 37 11.76 7.34 -9.65
C GLU A 37 11.25 7.31 -8.22
N MET A 38 10.60 8.39 -7.77
CA MET A 38 10.03 8.45 -6.42
C MET A 38 8.90 7.43 -6.22
N THR A 39 8.11 7.20 -7.26
CA THR A 39 7.05 6.19 -7.24
C THR A 39 7.66 4.80 -7.06
N LEU A 40 8.69 4.50 -7.83
CA LEU A 40 9.40 3.22 -7.72
C LEU A 40 10.02 3.05 -6.34
N THR A 41 10.63 4.09 -5.79
CA THR A 41 11.22 4.07 -4.44
C THR A 41 10.14 3.75 -3.38
N LYS A 42 8.96 4.34 -3.50
CA LYS A 42 7.84 4.06 -2.59
C LYS A 42 7.40 2.61 -2.69
N TRP A 43 7.29 2.08 -3.89
CA TRP A 43 6.89 0.69 -4.11
C TRP A 43 7.89 -0.29 -3.53
N LEU A 44 9.19 -0.02 -3.70
CA LEU A 44 10.25 -0.85 -3.13
C LEU A 44 10.23 -0.83 -1.61
N ARG A 45 10.01 0.33 -1.01
CA ARG A 45 9.90 0.46 0.44
C ARG A 45 8.70 -0.32 0.98
N GLN A 46 7.54 -0.19 0.33
CA GLN A 46 6.34 -0.92 0.74
C GLN A 46 6.52 -2.42 0.58
N ALA A 47 7.15 -2.87 -0.50
CA ALA A 47 7.44 -4.28 -0.70
C ALA A 47 8.37 -4.84 0.39
N ALA A 48 9.37 -4.07 0.81
CA ALA A 48 10.26 -4.47 1.90
C ALA A 48 9.51 -4.59 3.23
N VAL A 49 8.57 -3.68 3.50
CA VAL A 49 7.71 -3.75 4.70
C VAL A 49 6.81 -4.99 4.63
N ASP A 50 6.18 -5.22 3.48
CA ASP A 50 5.29 -6.37 3.28
C ASP A 50 6.01 -7.70 3.43
N ASP A 51 7.29 -7.76 3.07
CA ASP A 51 8.14 -8.95 3.22
C ASP A 51 8.78 -9.05 4.63
N GLY A 52 8.53 -8.08 5.50
CA GLY A 52 9.06 -8.09 6.85
C GLY A 52 10.53 -7.65 6.96
N GLU A 53 11.11 -7.10 5.89
CA GLU A 53 12.51 -6.67 5.88
C GLU A 53 12.72 -5.32 6.59
N ARG A 54 11.66 -4.51 6.70
CA ARG A 54 11.69 -3.20 7.33
C ARG A 54 10.49 -3.03 8.25
N PRO A 55 10.64 -2.27 9.38
CA PRO A 55 9.49 -1.97 10.21
C PRO A 55 8.51 -1.04 9.49
N GLY A 56 7.24 -1.23 9.75
CA GLY A 56 6.16 -0.44 9.14
C GLY A 56 4.88 -1.26 9.07
N THR A 57 3.82 -0.62 8.58
CA THR A 57 2.53 -1.29 8.42
C THR A 57 2.43 -1.88 7.02
N SER A 58 2.25 -3.18 6.92
CA SER A 58 2.09 -3.86 5.63
C SER A 58 0.78 -3.46 4.96
N THR A 59 0.67 -3.74 3.66
CA THR A 59 -0.56 -3.52 2.90
C THR A 59 -1.73 -4.31 3.50
N SER A 60 -1.47 -5.56 3.89
CA SER A 60 -2.47 -6.44 4.51
C SER A 60 -2.93 -5.88 5.86
N GLU A 61 -1.99 -5.49 6.73
CA GLU A 61 -2.30 -4.91 8.04
C GLU A 61 -3.09 -3.60 7.90
N SER A 62 -2.74 -2.76 6.93
CA SER A 62 -3.47 -1.52 6.68
C SER A 62 -4.91 -1.78 6.26
N ALA A 63 -5.16 -2.80 5.44
CA ALA A 63 -6.50 -3.18 5.03
C ALA A 63 -7.31 -3.69 6.22
N GLU A 64 -6.72 -4.53 7.07
CA GLU A 64 -7.35 -5.04 8.28
C GLU A 64 -7.72 -3.92 9.25
N LEU A 65 -6.81 -2.97 9.44
CA LEU A 65 -7.02 -1.83 10.32
C LEU A 65 -8.18 -0.96 9.83
N ARG A 66 -8.25 -0.69 8.53
CA ARG A 66 -9.36 0.09 7.95
C ARG A 66 -10.69 -0.63 8.13
N GLU A 67 -10.72 -1.93 7.97
CA GLU A 67 -11.93 -2.74 8.18
C GLU A 67 -12.37 -2.71 9.64
N ALA A 68 -11.43 -2.89 10.58
CA ALA A 68 -11.70 -2.82 12.01
C ALA A 68 -12.27 -1.45 12.40
N ASN A 69 -11.69 -0.37 11.91
CA ASN A 69 -12.15 0.98 12.20
C ASN A 69 -13.56 1.24 11.65
N ARG A 70 -13.87 0.69 10.47
CA ARG A 70 -15.22 0.79 9.89
C ARG A 70 -16.26 0.07 10.77
N ARG A 71 -15.93 -1.11 11.25
CA ARG A 71 -16.82 -1.89 12.15
C ARG A 71 -17.08 -1.14 13.46
N ILE A 72 -16.05 -0.52 14.04
CA ILE A 72 -16.16 0.25 15.25
C ILE A 72 -17.14 1.42 15.03
N ARG A 73 -17.01 2.15 13.94
CA ARG A 73 -17.93 3.27 13.63
C ARG A 73 -19.36 2.83 13.47
N LEU A 74 -19.59 1.69 12.81
CA LEU A 74 -20.95 1.15 12.65
C LEU A 74 -21.56 0.76 13.99
N LEU A 75 -20.77 0.12 14.88
CA LEU A 75 -21.24 -0.23 16.22
C LEU A 75 -21.55 0.99 17.07
N GLU A 76 -20.77 2.03 16.97
CA GLU A 76 -20.99 3.29 17.68
C GLU A 76 -22.30 3.95 17.22
N GLN A 77 -22.57 3.96 15.92
CA GLN A 77 -23.81 4.48 15.36
C GLN A 77 -25.02 3.68 15.85
N GLU A 78 -24.90 2.36 15.85
CA GLU A 78 -25.97 1.47 16.33
C GLU A 78 -26.28 1.70 17.81
N ASN A 79 -25.25 1.84 18.64
CA ASN A 79 -25.39 2.18 20.04
C ASN A 79 -26.09 3.50 20.25
N GLU A 80 -25.75 4.51 19.49
CA GLU A 80 -26.37 5.83 19.58
C GLU A 80 -27.86 5.78 19.24
N VAL A 81 -28.23 5.05 18.20
CA VAL A 81 -29.63 4.85 17.81
C VAL A 81 -30.41 4.17 18.94
N LEU A 82 -29.86 3.14 19.54
CA LEU A 82 -30.46 2.40 20.64
C LEU A 82 -30.66 3.30 21.87
N ARG A 83 -29.70 4.14 22.21
CA ARG A 83 -29.80 5.09 23.30
C ARG A 83 -30.93 6.07 23.08
N ARG A 84 -31.09 6.59 21.87
CA ARG A 84 -32.18 7.51 21.53
C ARG A 84 -33.52 6.84 21.61
N ALA A 85 -33.62 5.57 21.26
CA ALA A 85 -34.86 4.82 21.31
C ALA A 85 -35.34 4.54 22.75
N THR A 86 -34.41 4.45 23.71
CA THR A 86 -34.72 4.15 25.11
C THR A 86 -34.85 5.39 26.00
N ALA A 87 -34.50 6.56 25.47
CA ALA A 87 -34.52 7.81 26.23
C ALA A 87 -35.96 8.33 26.45
#